data_f79f6f7c734c5b45300c269d488e657f
#
_entry.id   f79f6f7c734c5b45300c269d488e657f
#
_cell.length_a   1.000
_cell.length_b   1.000
_cell.length_c   1.000
_cell.angle_alpha   90.00
_cell.angle_beta   90.00
_cell.angle_gamma   90.00
#
_symmetry.space_group_name_H-M   'P 1'
#
loop_
_entity.id
_entity.type
_entity.pdbx_description
1 polymer ?
#
loop_
_entity_poly.entity_id
_entity_poly.type
_entity_poly.pdbx_seq_one_letter_code
_entity_poly.pdbx_strand_id
1 'polypeptide(L)'
;MDIRCITAGNGAGDNDLGQWDGGGLVVGLFSEGDHPLRRQLATLLGDDLDALLQRRRFRAKPGECFVLERIGANPATVVLVGLGNPDHFDGAALRAAAAKGVKTANRAGARRIGLAMPVQGLEARAAASAMAEAARLGLYHDQRFRSEAEPESQPEELALLGLDATASAGLAEVEPICAGVELARQLVASPPNVATPAGLAEIAAGLARDFDLELQLLERADCEALGMGAFLGVAQGSDLPPKFIHLIYRPASGASRRVALVGKGLTFDSGGYNLKVAGSQIEMMKYDMGGSAAVLGAMRAIGQLRPTGVEVHAIVASCENMISGNAIHPGDVLTASNGKTIEVNNTDAEGRLTLADALVYACKLEPDAIVDLATLTGA
;
A
#
# COMPACT_ATOMS: atom_id res chain seq x y z
N MET A 1 -7.15 14.49 -6.42
CA MET A 1 -5.91 15.02 -7.05
C MET A 1 -5.84 14.51 -8.47
N ASP A 2 -5.84 15.41 -9.45
CA ASP A 2 -5.60 15.04 -10.85
C ASP A 2 -4.10 14.86 -11.09
N ILE A 3 -3.70 13.78 -11.80
CA ILE A 3 -2.29 13.47 -12.06
C ILE A 3 -2.08 13.41 -13.58
N ARG A 4 -1.17 14.23 -14.10
CA ARG A 4 -0.87 14.25 -15.52
C ARG A 4 0.63 14.38 -15.81
N CYS A 5 1.06 13.94 -17.00
CA CYS A 5 2.39 14.22 -17.51
C CYS A 5 2.35 15.47 -18.37
N ILE A 6 3.32 16.34 -18.18
CA ILE A 6 3.61 17.47 -19.09
C ILE A 6 4.90 17.09 -19.82
N THR A 7 4.75 16.78 -21.11
CA THR A 7 5.86 16.39 -21.96
C THR A 7 6.71 17.58 -22.35
N ALA A 8 8.02 17.36 -22.44
CA ALA A 8 8.92 18.34 -23.04
C ALA A 8 8.51 18.65 -24.47
N GLY A 9 8.53 19.92 -24.87
CA GLY A 9 8.41 20.30 -26.28
C GLY A 9 9.50 19.62 -27.10
N ASN A 10 9.34 19.50 -28.42
CA ASN A 10 10.04 18.68 -29.43
C ASN A 10 11.58 18.53 -29.37
N GLY A 11 12.22 18.65 -28.21
CA GLY A 11 13.64 18.39 -27.96
C GLY A 11 13.78 17.50 -26.75
N ALA A 12 14.26 16.28 -26.92
CA ALA A 12 14.58 15.38 -25.81
C ALA A 12 15.57 16.07 -24.85
N GLY A 13 15.10 16.52 -23.69
CA GLY A 13 15.92 17.08 -22.63
C GLY A 13 15.62 18.51 -22.17
N ASP A 14 14.82 19.29 -22.85
CA ASP A 14 14.49 20.67 -22.43
C ASP A 14 13.14 20.76 -21.73
N ASN A 15 13.15 20.41 -20.45
CA ASN A 15 12.08 20.73 -19.52
C ASN A 15 12.24 22.18 -19.08
N ASP A 16 11.54 23.09 -19.68
CA ASP A 16 11.53 24.43 -19.16
C ASP A 16 10.66 24.53 -17.91
N LEU A 17 11.28 24.47 -16.72
CA LEU A 17 10.61 24.68 -15.44
C LEU A 17 9.87 26.03 -15.40
N GLY A 18 10.25 26.97 -16.24
CA GLY A 18 9.61 28.26 -16.38
C GLY A 18 8.24 28.22 -17.07
N GLN A 19 7.91 27.13 -17.76
CA GLN A 19 6.58 26.92 -18.35
C GLN A 19 5.54 26.38 -17.35
N TRP A 20 5.96 25.98 -16.17
CA TRP A 20 5.05 25.55 -15.12
C TRP A 20 4.33 26.75 -14.51
N ASP A 21 3.02 26.80 -14.65
CA ASP A 21 2.16 27.90 -14.19
C ASP A 21 1.46 27.63 -12.83
N GLY A 22 1.71 26.48 -12.21
CA GLY A 22 1.18 26.14 -10.89
C GLY A 22 1.93 26.80 -9.75
N GLY A 23 1.25 26.92 -8.59
CA GLY A 23 1.80 27.62 -7.42
C GLY A 23 2.96 26.92 -6.73
N GLY A 24 3.11 25.59 -6.86
CA GLY A 24 4.17 24.79 -6.27
C GLY A 24 5.05 24.09 -7.31
N LEU A 25 6.36 24.03 -7.06
CA LEU A 25 7.32 23.31 -7.90
C LEU A 25 8.25 22.49 -6.98
N VAL A 26 8.37 21.20 -7.26
CA VAL A 26 9.30 20.29 -6.59
C VAL A 26 10.40 19.90 -7.57
N VAL A 27 11.66 20.10 -7.20
CA VAL A 27 12.82 19.77 -8.05
C VAL A 27 13.79 18.86 -7.30
N GLY A 28 14.10 17.72 -7.91
CA GLY A 28 15.12 16.80 -7.42
C GLY A 28 16.54 17.24 -7.83
N LEU A 29 17.47 17.30 -6.87
CA LEU A 29 18.86 17.67 -7.12
C LEU A 29 19.82 16.62 -6.58
N PHE A 30 20.79 16.23 -7.40
CA PHE A 30 21.94 15.42 -6.96
C PHE A 30 22.94 16.23 -6.14
N SER A 31 23.69 15.55 -5.27
CA SER A 31 24.77 16.17 -4.48
C SER A 31 25.96 16.62 -5.35
N GLU A 32 26.13 15.99 -6.50
CA GLU A 32 27.24 16.18 -7.43
C GLU A 32 26.74 16.17 -8.89
N GLY A 33 27.53 16.71 -9.79
CA GLY A 33 27.26 16.70 -11.23
C GLY A 33 26.44 17.89 -11.71
N ASP A 34 26.54 18.15 -13.02
CA ASP A 34 25.78 19.20 -13.74
C ASP A 34 24.59 18.57 -14.45
N HIS A 35 23.44 18.57 -13.78
CA HIS A 35 22.19 18.03 -14.33
C HIS A 35 21.36 19.17 -14.97
N PRO A 36 20.65 18.93 -16.08
CA PRO A 36 19.82 19.94 -16.75
C PRO A 36 18.83 20.67 -15.83
N LEU A 37 18.19 19.93 -14.89
CA LEU A 37 17.27 20.54 -13.92
C LEU A 37 17.94 21.57 -13.01
N ARG A 38 19.24 21.41 -12.66
CA ARG A 38 19.98 22.38 -11.87
C ARG A 38 20.16 23.70 -12.64
N ARG A 39 20.49 23.63 -13.95
CA ARG A 39 20.65 24.82 -14.80
C ARG A 39 19.31 25.53 -15.00
N GLN A 40 18.23 24.81 -15.26
CA GLN A 40 16.89 25.38 -15.40
C GLN A 40 16.42 26.05 -14.11
N LEU A 41 16.70 25.41 -12.97
CA LEU A 41 16.40 25.98 -11.67
C LEU A 41 17.19 27.26 -11.41
N ALA A 42 18.46 27.31 -11.80
CA ALA A 42 19.27 28.56 -11.73
C ALA A 42 18.66 29.66 -12.59
N THR A 43 18.21 29.35 -13.80
CA THR A 43 17.48 30.30 -14.65
C THR A 43 16.19 30.81 -14.01
N LEU A 44 15.41 29.91 -13.37
CA LEU A 44 14.15 30.26 -12.73
C LEU A 44 14.33 31.10 -11.45
N LEU A 45 15.38 30.83 -10.67
CA LEU A 45 15.62 31.48 -9.38
C LEU A 45 16.60 32.66 -9.44
N GLY A 46 17.31 32.79 -10.55
CA GLY A 46 18.41 33.76 -10.73
C GLY A 46 19.80 33.13 -10.57
N ASP A 47 20.82 33.81 -11.03
CA ASP A 47 22.19 33.30 -11.22
C ASP A 47 22.93 32.91 -9.90
N ASP A 48 22.30 33.10 -8.75
CA ASP A 48 22.96 32.89 -7.44
C ASP A 48 22.45 31.64 -6.70
N LEU A 49 21.99 30.62 -7.46
CA LEU A 49 21.49 29.36 -6.86
C LEU A 49 22.54 28.71 -5.96
N ASP A 50 23.80 28.64 -6.39
CA ASP A 50 24.86 27.97 -5.65
C ASP A 50 25.19 28.69 -4.35
N ALA A 51 25.25 30.04 -4.35
CA ALA A 51 25.41 30.81 -3.14
C ALA A 51 24.21 30.64 -2.18
N LEU A 52 22.98 30.55 -2.73
CA LEU A 52 21.79 30.27 -1.93
C LEU A 52 21.87 28.89 -1.25
N LEU A 53 22.20 27.85 -2.01
CA LEU A 53 22.33 26.47 -1.48
C LEU A 53 23.44 26.39 -0.43
N GLN A 54 24.59 27.03 -0.67
CA GLN A 54 25.71 27.10 0.28
C GLN A 54 25.31 27.82 1.58
N ARG A 55 24.70 29.01 1.48
CA ARG A 55 24.22 29.79 2.63
C ARG A 55 23.20 29.00 3.45
N ARG A 56 22.33 28.24 2.82
CA ARG A 56 21.31 27.39 3.45
C ARG A 56 21.85 26.02 3.87
N ARG A 57 23.12 25.73 3.58
CA ARG A 57 23.80 24.46 3.87
C ARG A 57 23.07 23.26 3.28
N PHE A 58 22.31 23.45 2.19
CA PHE A 58 21.68 22.35 1.48
C PHE A 58 22.76 21.57 0.72
N ARG A 59 22.86 20.28 1.01
CA ARG A 59 23.87 19.36 0.45
C ARG A 59 23.28 18.32 -0.48
N ALA A 60 21.99 18.42 -0.76
CA ALA A 60 21.24 17.47 -1.57
C ALA A 60 21.39 16.00 -1.08
N LYS A 61 21.53 15.78 0.23
CA LYS A 61 21.51 14.43 0.81
C LYS A 61 20.13 13.77 0.55
N PRO A 62 20.07 12.43 0.43
CA PRO A 62 18.80 11.73 0.22
C PRO A 62 17.72 12.18 1.23
N GLY A 63 16.60 12.68 0.72
CA GLY A 63 15.46 13.15 1.53
C GLY A 63 15.66 14.50 2.25
N GLU A 64 16.78 15.18 2.06
CA GLU A 64 16.95 16.57 2.51
C GLU A 64 16.00 17.46 1.70
N CYS A 65 15.21 18.32 2.37
CA CYS A 65 14.31 19.26 1.71
C CYS A 65 14.64 20.70 2.09
N PHE A 66 14.54 21.57 1.11
CA PHE A 66 14.64 23.03 1.29
C PHE A 66 13.45 23.70 0.61
N VAL A 67 12.70 24.50 1.36
CA VAL A 67 11.54 25.24 0.85
C VAL A 67 11.94 26.70 0.61
N LEU A 68 11.63 27.21 -0.55
CA LEU A 68 11.81 28.59 -0.93
C LEU A 68 10.47 29.20 -1.31
N GLU A 69 10.04 30.18 -0.52
CA GLU A 69 8.86 31.00 -0.81
C GLU A 69 9.26 32.23 -1.65
N ARG A 70 8.52 32.48 -2.74
CA ARG A 70 8.78 33.55 -3.70
C ARG A 70 7.59 34.49 -3.80
N ILE A 71 7.62 35.57 -3.06
CA ILE A 71 6.52 36.54 -3.02
C ILE A 71 6.41 37.24 -4.40
N GLY A 72 5.20 37.24 -4.97
CA GLY A 72 4.91 37.87 -6.25
C GLY A 72 5.47 37.15 -7.47
N ALA A 73 6.00 35.92 -7.33
CA ALA A 73 6.48 35.10 -8.43
C ALA A 73 5.65 33.83 -8.58
N ASN A 74 5.75 33.21 -9.75
CA ASN A 74 5.17 31.92 -10.04
C ASN A 74 6.27 30.98 -10.58
N PRO A 75 6.44 29.74 -10.01
CA PRO A 75 5.76 29.21 -8.82
C PRO A 75 6.11 30.01 -7.55
N ALA A 76 5.11 30.18 -6.67
CA ALA A 76 5.31 30.89 -5.39
C ALA A 76 6.11 30.04 -4.38
N THR A 77 5.93 28.73 -4.40
CA THR A 77 6.63 27.76 -3.53
C THR A 77 7.52 26.85 -4.38
N VAL A 78 8.81 26.85 -4.11
CA VAL A 78 9.77 25.92 -4.72
C VAL A 78 10.35 25.02 -3.63
N VAL A 79 10.26 23.71 -3.82
CA VAL A 79 10.81 22.69 -2.91
C VAL A 79 11.96 21.97 -3.60
N LEU A 80 13.14 22.06 -3.05
CA LEU A 80 14.29 21.29 -3.49
C LEU A 80 14.38 20.00 -2.67
N VAL A 81 14.56 18.87 -3.35
CA VAL A 81 14.72 17.57 -2.71
C VAL A 81 16.07 16.99 -3.06
N GLY A 82 16.84 16.65 -2.05
CA GLY A 82 18.12 15.98 -2.22
C GLY A 82 17.97 14.51 -2.62
N LEU A 83 18.72 14.13 -3.66
CA LEU A 83 18.74 12.77 -4.22
C LEU A 83 20.01 12.00 -3.84
N GLY A 84 21.03 12.68 -3.29
CA GLY A 84 22.33 12.08 -3.00
C GLY A 84 23.21 11.92 -4.23
N ASN A 85 24.05 10.88 -4.22
CA ASN A 85 24.95 10.59 -5.32
C ASN A 85 24.17 9.99 -6.51
N PRO A 86 24.36 10.49 -7.74
CA PRO A 86 23.69 9.95 -8.92
C PRO A 86 23.96 8.47 -9.20
N ASP A 87 25.14 7.95 -8.81
CA ASP A 87 25.51 6.55 -9.01
C ASP A 87 24.69 5.56 -8.17
N HIS A 88 23.99 6.05 -7.14
CA HIS A 88 23.14 5.27 -6.24
C HIS A 88 21.67 5.61 -6.40
N PHE A 89 21.31 6.35 -7.45
CA PHE A 89 19.93 6.75 -7.70
C PHE A 89 19.19 5.67 -8.51
N ASP A 90 18.12 5.16 -7.92
CA ASP A 90 17.27 4.13 -8.49
C ASP A 90 15.77 4.48 -8.35
N GLY A 91 14.89 3.55 -8.75
CA GLY A 91 13.44 3.73 -8.64
C GLY A 91 12.95 3.89 -7.18
N ALA A 92 13.63 3.30 -6.20
CA ALA A 92 13.27 3.43 -4.78
C ALA A 92 13.63 4.83 -4.26
N ALA A 93 14.81 5.34 -4.63
CA ALA A 93 15.23 6.71 -4.33
C ALA A 93 14.30 7.75 -4.98
N LEU A 94 13.90 7.51 -6.24
CA LEU A 94 12.91 8.34 -6.94
C LEU A 94 11.57 8.38 -6.20
N ARG A 95 11.02 7.23 -5.78
CA ARG A 95 9.77 7.15 -4.99
C ARG A 95 9.89 7.94 -3.69
N ALA A 96 10.97 7.74 -2.94
CA ALA A 96 11.18 8.41 -1.66
C ALA A 96 11.26 9.95 -1.82
N ALA A 97 11.99 10.42 -2.83
CA ALA A 97 12.14 11.84 -3.13
C ALA A 97 10.82 12.47 -3.59
N ALA A 98 10.08 11.82 -4.48
CA ALA A 98 8.78 12.29 -4.97
C ALA A 98 7.77 12.43 -3.83
N ALA A 99 7.60 11.39 -2.99
CA ALA A 99 6.71 11.44 -1.83
C ALA A 99 7.09 12.58 -0.87
N LYS A 100 8.38 12.70 -0.55
CA LYS A 100 8.89 13.71 0.38
C LYS A 100 8.68 15.12 -0.17
N GLY A 101 9.00 15.35 -1.44
CA GLY A 101 8.87 16.64 -2.10
C GLY A 101 7.42 17.10 -2.17
N VAL A 102 6.53 16.25 -2.68
CA VAL A 102 5.10 16.58 -2.81
C VAL A 102 4.46 16.82 -1.44
N LYS A 103 4.76 15.99 -0.45
CA LYS A 103 4.28 16.20 0.93
C LYS A 103 4.76 17.53 1.51
N THR A 104 6.01 17.93 1.21
CA THR A 104 6.57 19.20 1.68
C THR A 104 5.90 20.38 0.99
N ALA A 105 5.70 20.32 -0.34
CA ALA A 105 5.01 21.37 -1.09
C ALA A 105 3.54 21.53 -0.66
N ASN A 106 2.83 20.41 -0.43
CA ASN A 106 1.45 20.45 0.07
C ASN A 106 1.35 21.09 1.46
N ARG A 107 2.29 20.78 2.36
CA ARG A 107 2.35 21.41 3.70
C ARG A 107 2.65 22.90 3.64
N ALA A 108 3.37 23.36 2.60
CA ALA A 108 3.58 24.77 2.33
C ALA A 108 2.40 25.44 1.61
N GLY A 109 1.26 24.76 1.45
CA GLY A 109 0.03 25.31 0.90
C GLY A 109 -0.11 25.23 -0.63
N ALA A 110 0.80 24.56 -1.33
CA ALA A 110 0.72 24.44 -2.78
C ALA A 110 -0.45 23.53 -3.19
N ARG A 111 -1.37 24.05 -4.02
CA ARG A 111 -2.56 23.33 -4.50
C ARG A 111 -2.34 22.66 -5.86
N ARG A 112 -1.52 23.26 -6.70
CA ARG A 112 -1.08 22.74 -7.99
C ARG A 112 0.43 22.58 -7.94
N ILE A 113 0.92 21.33 -8.07
CA ILE A 113 2.32 20.98 -7.84
C ILE A 113 2.92 20.40 -9.12
N GLY A 114 3.97 21.05 -9.62
CA GLY A 114 4.86 20.50 -10.64
C GLY A 114 5.95 19.65 -9.97
N LEU A 115 6.20 18.46 -10.46
CA LEU A 115 7.23 17.54 -9.96
C LEU A 115 8.25 17.26 -11.06
N ALA A 116 9.45 17.79 -10.91
CA ALA A 116 10.57 17.61 -11.83
C ALA A 116 11.67 16.78 -11.14
N MET A 117 11.88 15.57 -11.60
CA MET A 117 12.90 14.65 -11.10
C MET A 117 13.80 14.17 -12.22
N PRO A 118 15.10 13.94 -11.97
CA PRO A 118 15.95 13.24 -12.92
C PRO A 118 15.40 11.81 -13.11
N VAL A 119 15.26 11.39 -14.36
CA VAL A 119 14.78 10.03 -14.71
C VAL A 119 15.75 9.31 -15.65
N GLN A 120 16.97 9.82 -15.79
CA GLN A 120 18.00 9.21 -16.62
C GLN A 120 18.33 7.81 -16.13
N GLY A 121 18.33 6.83 -17.06
CA GLY A 121 18.55 5.41 -16.74
C GLY A 121 17.31 4.68 -16.25
N LEU A 122 16.16 5.35 -16.10
CA LEU A 122 14.88 4.75 -15.76
C LEU A 122 13.96 4.74 -16.98
N GLU A 123 13.15 3.71 -17.10
CA GLU A 123 12.11 3.65 -18.12
C GLU A 123 11.03 4.68 -17.80
N ALA A 124 10.63 5.51 -18.79
CA ALA A 124 9.78 6.67 -18.57
C ALA A 124 8.39 6.30 -17.97
N ARG A 125 7.78 5.22 -18.44
CA ARG A 125 6.50 4.70 -17.93
C ARG A 125 6.64 4.32 -16.45
N ALA A 126 7.69 3.55 -16.09
CA ALA A 126 7.94 3.12 -14.73
C ALA A 126 8.27 4.31 -13.80
N ALA A 127 9.01 5.30 -14.29
CA ALA A 127 9.31 6.51 -13.53
C ALA A 127 8.04 7.33 -13.24
N ALA A 128 7.15 7.49 -14.22
CA ALA A 128 5.89 8.19 -14.05
C ALA A 128 4.99 7.50 -13.02
N SER A 129 4.80 6.18 -13.15
CA SER A 129 4.06 5.38 -12.16
C SER A 129 4.66 5.55 -10.77
N ALA A 130 5.98 5.41 -10.64
CA ALA A 130 6.68 5.49 -9.36
C ALA A 130 6.48 6.83 -8.67
N MET A 131 6.60 7.94 -9.42
CA MET A 131 6.40 9.29 -8.89
C MET A 131 4.94 9.54 -8.48
N ALA A 132 3.99 9.14 -9.32
CA ALA A 132 2.56 9.35 -9.09
C ALA A 132 2.05 8.55 -7.90
N GLU A 133 2.39 7.26 -7.82
CA GLU A 133 2.07 6.39 -6.69
C GLU A 133 2.68 6.92 -5.39
N ALA A 134 3.97 7.29 -5.42
CA ALA A 134 4.67 7.79 -4.25
C ALA A 134 4.07 9.10 -3.74
N ALA A 135 3.70 10.01 -4.64
CA ALA A 135 3.03 11.25 -4.28
C ALA A 135 1.66 10.99 -3.63
N ARG A 136 0.81 10.18 -4.26
CA ARG A 136 -0.52 9.83 -3.75
C ARG A 136 -0.45 9.14 -2.39
N LEU A 137 0.35 8.07 -2.30
CA LEU A 137 0.49 7.31 -1.06
C LEU A 137 1.21 8.09 0.05
N GLY A 138 2.06 9.05 -0.33
CA GLY A 138 2.72 9.96 0.61
C GLY A 138 1.79 11.03 1.19
N LEU A 139 0.72 11.36 0.48
CA LEU A 139 -0.32 12.29 0.91
C LEU A 139 -1.49 11.60 1.63
N TYR A 140 -1.52 10.26 1.60
CA TYR A 140 -2.58 9.51 2.28
C TYR A 140 -2.59 9.79 3.79
N HIS A 141 -3.75 10.11 4.31
CA HIS A 141 -4.02 10.32 5.73
C HIS A 141 -5.38 9.71 6.10
N ASP A 142 -5.43 8.93 7.18
CA ASP A 142 -6.67 8.33 7.68
C ASP A 142 -7.22 9.12 8.86
N GLN A 143 -8.39 9.75 8.68
CA GLN A 143 -9.08 10.53 9.69
C GLN A 143 -10.43 9.94 10.11
N ARG A 144 -10.79 8.74 9.60
CA ARG A 144 -12.13 8.14 9.76
C ARG A 144 -12.62 8.03 11.21
N PHE A 145 -11.68 7.92 12.15
CA PHE A 145 -11.99 7.72 13.58
C PHE A 145 -11.64 8.92 14.44
N ARG A 146 -11.41 10.09 13.85
CA ARG A 146 -11.20 11.33 14.58
C ARG A 146 -12.52 12.08 14.73
N SER A 147 -12.82 12.55 15.95
CA SER A 147 -14.00 13.40 16.21
C SER A 147 -13.88 14.78 15.57
N GLU A 148 -12.66 15.29 15.46
CA GLU A 148 -12.33 16.53 14.77
C GLU A 148 -11.33 16.20 13.66
N ALA A 149 -11.82 16.18 12.43
CA ALA A 149 -10.96 16.03 11.27
C ALA A 149 -10.24 17.34 10.96
N GLU A 150 -8.92 17.31 10.88
CA GLU A 150 -8.17 18.46 10.38
C GLU A 150 -8.52 18.68 8.90
N PRO A 151 -8.79 19.92 8.46
CA PRO A 151 -9.01 20.19 7.06
C PRO A 151 -7.72 19.89 6.30
N GLU A 152 -7.66 18.73 5.67
CA GLU A 152 -6.57 18.40 4.75
C GLU A 152 -6.80 19.07 3.40
N SER A 153 -5.94 19.99 3.06
CA SER A 153 -5.84 20.44 1.69
C SER A 153 -5.00 19.44 0.91
N GLN A 154 -5.62 18.50 0.23
CA GLN A 154 -4.91 17.74 -0.80
C GLN A 154 -4.66 18.65 -2.02
N PRO A 155 -3.54 18.48 -2.72
CA PRO A 155 -3.33 19.17 -3.99
C PRO A 155 -4.46 18.84 -4.97
N GLU A 156 -4.86 19.82 -5.75
CA GLU A 156 -5.84 19.64 -6.81
C GLU A 156 -5.21 18.93 -8.01
N GLU A 157 -3.96 19.28 -8.28
CA GLU A 157 -3.21 18.82 -9.45
C GLU A 157 -1.77 18.45 -9.07
N LEU A 158 -1.30 17.33 -9.63
CA LEU A 158 0.11 16.94 -9.70
C LEU A 158 0.52 16.80 -11.17
N ALA A 159 1.44 17.63 -11.63
CA ALA A 159 2.01 17.55 -12.96
C ALA A 159 3.42 16.96 -12.90
N LEU A 160 3.64 15.83 -13.56
CA LEU A 160 4.96 15.24 -13.73
C LEU A 160 5.62 15.93 -14.92
N LEU A 161 6.70 16.68 -14.64
CA LEU A 161 7.35 17.52 -15.61
C LEU A 161 8.52 16.79 -16.28
N GLY A 162 8.64 16.95 -17.60
CA GLY A 162 9.81 16.54 -18.33
C GLY A 162 9.97 15.10 -18.66
N LEU A 163 8.89 14.41 -18.66
CA LEU A 163 8.85 13.04 -19.15
C LEU A 163 8.54 13.04 -20.65
N ASP A 164 8.91 11.98 -21.34
CA ASP A 164 8.53 11.78 -22.73
C ASP A 164 7.04 11.38 -22.87
N ALA A 165 6.56 11.33 -24.11
CA ALA A 165 5.16 11.03 -24.40
C ALA A 165 4.72 9.62 -23.95
N THR A 166 5.66 8.67 -23.78
CA THR A 166 5.36 7.30 -23.38
C THR A 166 5.04 7.19 -21.88
N ALA A 167 5.48 8.14 -21.08
CA ALA A 167 5.31 8.18 -19.64
C ALA A 167 3.83 8.15 -19.21
N SER A 168 2.95 8.83 -19.95
CA SER A 168 1.52 8.91 -19.64
C SER A 168 0.83 7.53 -19.54
N ALA A 169 1.32 6.54 -20.29
CA ALA A 169 0.81 5.17 -20.19
C ALA A 169 1.01 4.54 -18.80
N GLY A 170 2.00 5.01 -18.03
CA GLY A 170 2.23 4.56 -16.66
C GLY A 170 1.20 5.04 -15.65
N LEU A 171 0.44 6.08 -15.97
CA LEU A 171 -0.55 6.63 -15.04
C LEU A 171 -1.84 5.80 -14.95
N ALA A 172 -2.14 4.99 -15.95
CA ALA A 172 -3.37 4.19 -15.99
C ALA A 172 -3.51 3.19 -14.84
N GLU A 173 -2.39 2.68 -14.33
CA GLU A 173 -2.36 1.68 -13.26
C GLU A 173 -2.26 2.32 -11.85
N VAL A 174 -1.94 3.62 -11.76
CA VAL A 174 -1.67 4.31 -10.49
C VAL A 174 -2.91 4.34 -9.59
N GLU A 175 -4.06 4.71 -10.15
CA GLU A 175 -5.31 4.78 -9.37
C GLU A 175 -5.70 3.43 -8.79
N PRO A 176 -5.82 2.33 -9.58
CA PRO A 176 -6.15 1.02 -9.06
C PRO A 176 -5.17 0.52 -7.98
N ILE A 177 -3.87 0.65 -8.21
CA ILE A 177 -2.83 0.19 -7.29
C ILE A 177 -2.89 0.98 -5.97
N CYS A 178 -2.93 2.31 -6.06
CA CYS A 178 -3.00 3.15 -4.87
C CYS A 178 -4.29 2.90 -4.08
N ALA A 179 -5.42 2.75 -4.75
CA ALA A 179 -6.69 2.45 -4.10
C ALA A 179 -6.66 1.11 -3.33
N GLY A 180 -5.99 0.10 -3.89
CA GLY A 180 -5.74 -1.17 -3.20
C GLY A 180 -4.87 -1.01 -1.95
N VAL A 181 -3.77 -0.26 -2.06
CA VAL A 181 -2.87 0.03 -0.92
C VAL A 181 -3.59 0.86 0.16
N GLU A 182 -4.38 1.85 -0.24
CA GLU A 182 -5.17 2.68 0.67
C GLU A 182 -6.20 1.84 1.43
N LEU A 183 -6.90 0.90 0.75
CA LEU A 183 -7.81 -0.05 1.42
C LEU A 183 -7.07 -0.90 2.46
N ALA A 184 -5.91 -1.47 2.11
CA ALA A 184 -5.11 -2.25 3.05
C ALA A 184 -4.70 -1.41 4.28
N ARG A 185 -4.24 -0.17 4.07
CA ARG A 185 -3.91 0.77 5.16
C ARG A 185 -5.11 1.10 6.02
N GLN A 186 -6.28 1.31 5.42
CA GLN A 186 -7.53 1.58 6.13
C GLN A 186 -7.94 0.40 7.02
N LEU A 187 -7.82 -0.82 6.53
CA LEU A 187 -8.16 -2.02 7.29
C LEU A 187 -7.22 -2.19 8.49
N VAL A 188 -5.90 -2.09 8.29
CA VAL A 188 -4.90 -2.19 9.36
C VAL A 188 -5.03 -1.07 10.40
N ALA A 189 -5.39 0.14 9.97
CA ALA A 189 -5.60 1.28 10.87
C ALA A 189 -6.90 1.18 11.68
N SER A 190 -7.89 0.43 11.19
CA SER A 190 -9.20 0.31 11.83
C SER A 190 -9.09 -0.29 13.23
N PRO A 191 -9.93 0.17 14.18
CA PRO A 191 -9.99 -0.45 15.51
C PRO A 191 -10.63 -1.84 15.44
N PRO A 192 -10.33 -2.76 16.40
CA PRO A 192 -10.78 -4.15 16.35
C PRO A 192 -12.30 -4.33 16.38
N ASN A 193 -13.02 -3.38 16.99
CA ASN A 193 -14.48 -3.40 17.00
C ASN A 193 -15.13 -2.98 15.67
N VAL A 194 -14.31 -2.60 14.67
CA VAL A 194 -14.72 -2.30 13.29
C VAL A 194 -14.15 -3.33 12.32
N ALA A 195 -12.84 -3.58 12.38
CA ALA A 195 -12.19 -4.60 11.58
C ALA A 195 -12.41 -6.01 12.19
N THR A 196 -13.67 -6.41 12.35
CA THR A 196 -14.07 -7.75 12.82
C THR A 196 -14.07 -8.76 11.67
N PRO A 197 -14.20 -10.08 11.94
CA PRO A 197 -14.38 -11.07 10.86
C PRO A 197 -15.56 -10.74 9.95
N ALA A 198 -16.69 -10.29 10.51
CA ALA A 198 -17.85 -9.83 9.75
C ALA A 198 -17.53 -8.56 8.95
N GLY A 199 -16.79 -7.60 9.52
CA GLY A 199 -16.37 -6.38 8.82
C GLY A 199 -15.48 -6.68 7.61
N LEU A 200 -14.55 -7.65 7.71
CA LEU A 200 -13.76 -8.09 6.54
C LEU A 200 -14.61 -8.77 5.48
N ALA A 201 -15.61 -9.57 5.88
CA ALA A 201 -16.56 -10.19 4.96
C ALA A 201 -17.42 -9.15 4.24
N GLU A 202 -17.86 -8.08 4.92
CA GLU A 202 -18.58 -6.96 4.31
C GLU A 202 -17.74 -6.20 3.27
N ILE A 203 -16.45 -5.98 3.56
CA ILE A 203 -15.52 -5.39 2.58
C ILE A 203 -15.38 -6.29 1.37
N ALA A 204 -15.21 -7.60 1.56
CA ALA A 204 -15.14 -8.55 0.44
C ALA A 204 -16.43 -8.57 -0.38
N ALA A 205 -17.61 -8.49 0.25
CA ALA A 205 -18.89 -8.38 -0.43
C ALA A 205 -19.03 -7.07 -1.21
N GLY A 206 -18.53 -5.96 -0.66
CA GLY A 206 -18.44 -4.69 -1.37
C GLY A 206 -17.59 -4.80 -2.64
N LEU A 207 -16.38 -5.37 -2.51
CA LEU A 207 -15.49 -5.59 -3.66
C LEU A 207 -16.11 -6.51 -4.71
N ALA A 208 -16.80 -7.58 -4.28
CA ALA A 208 -17.50 -8.48 -5.19
C ALA A 208 -18.54 -7.74 -6.04
N ARG A 209 -19.37 -6.93 -5.39
CA ARG A 209 -20.42 -6.13 -6.06
C ARG A 209 -19.84 -5.06 -6.97
N ASP A 210 -18.85 -4.30 -6.48
CA ASP A 210 -18.34 -3.10 -7.15
C ASP A 210 -17.46 -3.44 -8.36
N PHE A 211 -16.80 -4.61 -8.34
CA PHE A 211 -15.87 -5.05 -9.38
C PHE A 211 -16.27 -6.35 -10.10
N ASP A 212 -17.51 -6.82 -9.90
CA ASP A 212 -18.02 -8.05 -10.53
C ASP A 212 -17.09 -9.25 -10.25
N LEU A 213 -16.80 -9.49 -8.95
CA LEU A 213 -16.03 -10.63 -8.48
C LEU A 213 -17.00 -11.67 -7.89
N GLU A 214 -16.66 -12.95 -7.98
CA GLU A 214 -17.40 -14.01 -7.31
C GLU A 214 -16.99 -14.07 -5.84
N LEU A 215 -17.97 -14.16 -4.94
CA LEU A 215 -17.71 -14.31 -3.50
C LEU A 215 -18.36 -15.60 -2.98
N GLN A 216 -17.55 -16.40 -2.31
CA GLN A 216 -17.98 -17.52 -1.48
C GLN A 216 -17.65 -17.19 -0.03
N LEU A 217 -18.68 -17.01 0.78
CA LEU A 217 -18.54 -16.74 2.20
C LEU A 217 -18.97 -17.98 2.98
N LEU A 218 -18.03 -18.63 3.67
CA LEU A 218 -18.32 -19.81 4.48
C LEU A 218 -18.49 -19.38 5.95
N GLU A 219 -19.59 -19.79 6.51
CA GLU A 219 -19.91 -19.63 7.93
C GLU A 219 -19.28 -20.77 8.76
N ARG A 220 -19.39 -20.69 10.07
CA ARG A 220 -18.87 -21.73 10.98
C ARG A 220 -19.30 -23.14 10.57
N ALA A 221 -20.59 -23.33 10.29
CA ALA A 221 -21.15 -24.66 9.92
C ALA A 221 -20.56 -25.21 8.62
N ASP A 222 -20.29 -24.33 7.64
CA ASP A 222 -19.65 -24.73 6.39
C ASP A 222 -18.19 -25.15 6.62
N CYS A 223 -17.48 -24.41 7.49
CA CYS A 223 -16.12 -24.75 7.88
C CYS A 223 -16.05 -26.08 8.66
N GLU A 224 -17.05 -26.35 9.53
CA GLU A 224 -17.20 -27.62 10.23
C GLU A 224 -17.42 -28.77 9.23
N ALA A 225 -18.31 -28.60 8.26
CA ALA A 225 -18.56 -29.57 7.21
C ALA A 225 -17.31 -29.87 6.35
N LEU A 226 -16.42 -28.88 6.18
CA LEU A 226 -15.15 -29.03 5.47
C LEU A 226 -14.02 -29.59 6.36
N GLY A 227 -14.28 -29.82 7.66
CA GLY A 227 -13.29 -30.34 8.61
C GLY A 227 -12.17 -29.36 8.94
N MET A 228 -12.42 -28.04 8.90
CA MET A 228 -11.41 -27.00 9.17
C MET A 228 -11.15 -26.83 10.68
N GLY A 229 -10.73 -27.91 11.35
CA GLY A 229 -10.59 -27.93 12.80
C GLY A 229 -9.43 -27.11 13.34
N ALA A 230 -8.39 -26.84 12.55
CA ALA A 230 -7.30 -25.97 12.96
C ALA A 230 -7.75 -24.49 13.00
N PHE A 231 -8.47 -24.03 11.98
CA PHE A 231 -9.07 -22.69 11.92
C PHE A 231 -10.12 -22.49 13.02
N LEU A 232 -11.06 -23.44 13.13
CA LEU A 232 -12.16 -23.37 14.09
C LEU A 232 -11.68 -23.48 15.55
N GLY A 233 -10.59 -24.20 15.78
CA GLY A 233 -9.95 -24.28 17.09
C GLY A 233 -9.49 -22.92 17.60
N VAL A 234 -8.84 -22.12 16.76
CA VAL A 234 -8.48 -20.73 17.12
C VAL A 234 -9.72 -19.89 17.39
N ALA A 235 -10.72 -20.00 16.49
CA ALA A 235 -11.93 -19.19 16.54
C ALA A 235 -12.84 -19.48 17.75
N GLN A 236 -12.71 -20.63 18.40
CA GLN A 236 -13.65 -21.04 19.45
C GLN A 236 -13.57 -20.20 20.73
N GLY A 237 -12.46 -19.47 20.94
CA GLY A 237 -12.28 -18.60 22.08
C GLY A 237 -12.99 -17.25 22.00
N SER A 238 -13.47 -16.85 20.81
CA SER A 238 -14.17 -15.60 20.59
C SER A 238 -15.68 -15.76 20.49
N ASP A 239 -16.43 -14.78 20.97
CA ASP A 239 -17.87 -14.67 20.76
C ASP A 239 -18.22 -14.20 19.34
N LEU A 240 -17.25 -13.62 18.60
CA LEU A 240 -17.45 -13.22 17.20
C LEU A 240 -17.38 -14.45 16.28
N PRO A 241 -18.42 -14.68 15.44
CA PRO A 241 -18.39 -15.79 14.50
C PRO A 241 -17.23 -15.66 13.50
N PRO A 242 -16.47 -16.74 13.26
CA PRO A 242 -15.45 -16.75 12.23
C PRO A 242 -16.07 -16.62 10.84
N LYS A 243 -15.29 -16.10 9.90
CA LYS A 243 -15.65 -15.98 8.49
C LYS A 243 -14.52 -16.55 7.64
N PHE A 244 -14.85 -17.46 6.73
CA PHE A 244 -13.90 -17.91 5.72
C PHE A 244 -14.30 -17.28 4.40
N ILE A 245 -13.47 -16.38 3.89
CA ILE A 245 -13.76 -15.53 2.74
C ILE A 245 -12.97 -16.07 1.54
N HIS A 246 -13.66 -16.37 0.45
CA HIS A 246 -13.05 -16.75 -0.82
C HIS A 246 -13.59 -15.84 -1.92
N LEU A 247 -12.78 -14.87 -2.34
CA LEU A 247 -13.10 -13.90 -3.37
C LEU A 247 -12.35 -14.26 -4.65
N ILE A 248 -13.03 -14.27 -5.80
CA ILE A 248 -12.49 -14.81 -7.04
C ILE A 248 -12.62 -13.79 -8.16
N TYR A 249 -11.51 -13.54 -8.85
CA TYR A 249 -11.47 -12.82 -10.11
C TYR A 249 -11.31 -13.80 -11.27
N ARG A 250 -12.21 -13.75 -12.26
CA ARG A 250 -12.12 -14.48 -13.52
C ARG A 250 -12.04 -13.54 -14.70
N PRO A 251 -10.99 -13.61 -15.54
CA PRO A 251 -10.93 -12.79 -16.74
C PRO A 251 -11.96 -13.28 -17.78
N ALA A 252 -12.67 -12.35 -18.45
CA ALA A 252 -13.67 -12.67 -19.44
C ALA A 252 -13.14 -13.48 -20.66
N SER A 253 -11.84 -13.33 -20.96
CA SER A 253 -11.15 -14.06 -22.03
C SER A 253 -10.73 -15.49 -21.66
N GLY A 254 -11.04 -15.96 -20.46
CA GLY A 254 -10.50 -17.18 -19.89
C GLY A 254 -9.11 -16.99 -19.30
N ALA A 255 -8.69 -17.94 -18.46
CA ALA A 255 -7.40 -17.92 -17.79
C ALA A 255 -6.53 -19.09 -18.23
N SER A 256 -5.24 -18.84 -18.46
CA SER A 256 -4.19 -19.84 -18.66
C SER A 256 -3.41 -20.13 -17.38
N ARG A 257 -3.57 -19.30 -16.36
CA ARG A 257 -2.95 -19.44 -15.05
C ARG A 257 -3.95 -19.18 -13.95
N ARG A 258 -3.76 -19.87 -12.81
CA ARG A 258 -4.52 -19.68 -11.59
C ARG A 258 -3.56 -19.37 -10.43
N VAL A 259 -3.84 -18.30 -9.69
CA VAL A 259 -3.03 -17.88 -8.55
C VAL A 259 -3.93 -17.80 -7.31
N ALA A 260 -3.46 -18.32 -6.18
CA ALA A 260 -4.11 -18.14 -4.90
C ALA A 260 -3.32 -17.15 -4.03
N LEU A 261 -4.01 -16.16 -3.49
CA LEU A 261 -3.50 -15.22 -2.51
C LEU A 261 -4.13 -15.58 -1.16
N VAL A 262 -3.33 -16.01 -0.20
CA VAL A 262 -3.80 -16.41 1.13
C VAL A 262 -3.38 -15.33 2.14
N GLY A 263 -4.33 -14.83 2.93
CA GLY A 263 -4.08 -13.78 3.90
C GLY A 263 -4.41 -14.20 5.33
N LYS A 264 -3.46 -14.09 6.26
CA LYS A 264 -3.75 -14.20 7.70
C LYS A 264 -4.79 -13.15 8.09
N GLY A 265 -5.88 -13.60 8.74
CA GLY A 265 -7.04 -12.77 9.05
C GLY A 265 -7.39 -12.71 10.53
N LEU A 266 -6.42 -12.68 11.44
CA LEU A 266 -6.64 -12.51 12.87
C LEU A 266 -7.00 -11.05 13.17
N THR A 267 -8.28 -10.77 13.39
CA THR A 267 -8.76 -9.39 13.58
C THR A 267 -8.35 -8.83 14.95
N PHE A 268 -8.10 -9.70 15.90
CA PHE A 268 -7.39 -9.40 17.14
C PHE A 268 -6.72 -10.65 17.69
N ASP A 269 -5.49 -10.50 18.19
CA ASP A 269 -4.71 -11.58 18.76
C ASP A 269 -4.31 -11.23 20.21
N SER A 270 -4.98 -11.86 21.18
CA SER A 270 -4.63 -11.74 22.60
C SER A 270 -3.48 -12.67 23.02
N GLY A 271 -3.10 -13.62 22.14
CA GLY A 271 -2.23 -14.76 22.48
C GLY A 271 -2.98 -15.97 23.02
N GLY A 272 -4.29 -15.86 23.30
CA GLY A 272 -5.05 -16.91 23.94
C GLY A 272 -4.55 -17.17 25.37
N TYR A 273 -4.50 -18.44 25.80
CA TYR A 273 -3.96 -18.80 27.13
C TYR A 273 -2.47 -18.48 27.29
N ASN A 274 -1.69 -18.40 26.22
CA ASN A 274 -0.36 -17.81 26.22
C ASN A 274 -0.46 -16.29 26.04
N LEU A 275 -1.20 -15.63 26.96
CA LEU A 275 -1.56 -14.23 26.91
C LEU A 275 -0.34 -13.34 26.66
N LYS A 276 -0.47 -12.43 25.71
CA LYS A 276 0.52 -11.38 25.45
C LYS A 276 0.63 -10.48 26.69
N VAL A 277 1.80 -10.53 27.35
CA VAL A 277 2.08 -9.77 28.56
C VAL A 277 2.80 -8.45 28.25
N ALA A 278 3.14 -7.68 29.28
CA ALA A 278 3.83 -6.40 29.15
C ALA A 278 5.07 -6.52 28.22
N GLY A 279 5.17 -5.62 27.25
CA GLY A 279 6.24 -5.59 26.23
C GLY A 279 5.88 -6.30 24.92
N SER A 280 4.82 -7.10 24.86
CA SER A 280 4.35 -7.76 23.63
C SER A 280 3.41 -6.90 22.78
N GLN A 281 3.14 -5.66 23.21
CA GLN A 281 2.33 -4.67 22.47
C GLN A 281 0.96 -5.21 22.03
N ILE A 282 0.22 -5.83 22.98
CA ILE A 282 -1.10 -6.41 22.69
C ILE A 282 -2.07 -5.40 22.07
N GLU A 283 -1.95 -4.12 22.41
CA GLU A 283 -2.74 -3.02 21.85
C GLU A 283 -2.51 -2.81 20.36
N MET A 284 -1.39 -3.29 19.83
CA MET A 284 -1.07 -3.24 18.41
C MET A 284 -1.63 -4.44 17.64
N MET A 285 -2.11 -5.49 18.30
CA MET A 285 -2.56 -6.74 17.67
C MET A 285 -3.83 -6.59 16.82
N LYS A 286 -4.42 -5.42 16.75
CA LYS A 286 -5.40 -5.05 15.73
C LYS A 286 -4.86 -5.17 14.30
N TYR A 287 -3.52 -5.14 14.13
CA TYR A 287 -2.89 -5.27 12.81
C TYR A 287 -2.65 -6.73 12.38
N ASP A 288 -3.00 -7.71 13.21
CA ASP A 288 -2.68 -9.11 12.95
C ASP A 288 -3.52 -9.74 11.82
N MET A 289 -4.30 -8.91 11.18
CA MET A 289 -5.03 -9.15 9.95
C MET A 289 -4.38 -8.43 8.73
N GLY A 290 -3.14 -7.94 8.87
CA GLY A 290 -2.43 -7.22 7.81
C GLY A 290 -2.27 -8.03 6.51
N GLY A 291 -2.11 -9.36 6.63
CA GLY A 291 -2.09 -10.26 5.48
C GLY A 291 -3.40 -10.25 4.70
N SER A 292 -4.54 -10.37 5.39
CA SER A 292 -5.87 -10.28 4.76
C SER A 292 -6.14 -8.90 4.18
N ALA A 293 -5.69 -7.85 4.86
CA ALA A 293 -5.81 -6.49 4.35
C ALA A 293 -5.06 -6.30 3.02
N ALA A 294 -3.84 -6.85 2.91
CA ALA A 294 -3.06 -6.83 1.68
C ALA A 294 -3.75 -7.63 0.56
N VAL A 295 -4.29 -8.81 0.87
CA VAL A 295 -5.02 -9.66 -0.09
C VAL A 295 -6.29 -8.96 -0.60
N LEU A 296 -7.11 -8.38 0.28
CA LEU A 296 -8.31 -7.63 -0.11
C LEU A 296 -7.96 -6.36 -0.91
N GLY A 297 -6.89 -5.67 -0.52
CA GLY A 297 -6.35 -4.54 -1.28
C GLY A 297 -5.89 -4.93 -2.68
N ALA A 298 -5.19 -6.08 -2.82
CA ALA A 298 -4.80 -6.63 -4.11
C ALA A 298 -6.03 -6.96 -4.97
N MET A 299 -7.08 -7.56 -4.40
CA MET A 299 -8.32 -7.88 -5.13
C MET A 299 -9.05 -6.62 -5.60
N ARG A 300 -9.01 -5.53 -4.84
CA ARG A 300 -9.51 -4.24 -5.31
C ARG A 300 -8.78 -3.76 -6.56
N ALA A 301 -7.44 -3.79 -6.53
CA ALA A 301 -6.62 -3.38 -7.67
C ALA A 301 -6.85 -4.30 -8.88
N ILE A 302 -6.89 -5.63 -8.69
CA ILE A 302 -7.14 -6.62 -9.72
C ILE A 302 -8.54 -6.43 -10.34
N GLY A 303 -9.56 -6.17 -9.51
CA GLY A 303 -10.92 -5.93 -9.97
C GLY A 303 -11.04 -4.68 -10.85
N GLN A 304 -10.24 -3.63 -10.58
CA GLN A 304 -10.18 -2.43 -11.42
C GLN A 304 -9.32 -2.62 -12.68
N LEU A 305 -8.16 -3.26 -12.57
CA LEU A 305 -7.21 -3.47 -13.67
C LEU A 305 -7.68 -4.53 -14.66
N ARG A 306 -8.46 -5.51 -14.19
CA ARG A 306 -8.98 -6.64 -14.98
C ARG A 306 -7.91 -7.33 -15.84
N PRO A 307 -6.82 -7.84 -15.24
CA PRO A 307 -5.73 -8.45 -15.98
C PRO A 307 -6.21 -9.68 -16.78
N THR A 308 -5.70 -9.86 -17.99
CA THR A 308 -6.05 -10.99 -18.85
C THR A 308 -5.19 -12.22 -18.54
N GLY A 309 -5.71 -13.41 -18.81
CA GLY A 309 -4.94 -14.67 -18.78
C GLY A 309 -4.67 -15.23 -17.38
N VAL A 310 -5.11 -14.57 -16.30
CA VAL A 310 -4.92 -15.04 -14.92
C VAL A 310 -6.24 -15.04 -14.15
N GLU A 311 -6.59 -16.17 -13.52
CA GLU A 311 -7.64 -16.29 -12.53
C GLU A 311 -7.01 -16.13 -11.14
N VAL A 312 -7.63 -15.33 -10.27
CA VAL A 312 -7.08 -15.04 -8.94
C VAL A 312 -8.09 -15.42 -7.86
N HIS A 313 -7.65 -16.24 -6.91
CA HIS A 313 -8.40 -16.66 -5.73
C HIS A 313 -7.81 -16.00 -4.50
N ALA A 314 -8.56 -15.16 -3.82
CA ALA A 314 -8.19 -14.58 -2.53
C ALA A 314 -8.87 -15.33 -1.40
N ILE A 315 -8.10 -15.84 -0.46
CA ILE A 315 -8.58 -16.70 0.63
C ILE A 315 -8.17 -16.08 1.96
N VAL A 316 -9.15 -15.87 2.84
CA VAL A 316 -8.95 -15.31 4.17
C VAL A 316 -9.72 -16.12 5.20
N ALA A 317 -9.00 -16.78 6.11
CA ALA A 317 -9.57 -17.40 7.30
C ALA A 317 -9.58 -16.36 8.44
N SER A 318 -10.72 -15.71 8.66
CA SER A 318 -10.84 -14.59 9.60
C SER A 318 -11.52 -14.99 10.90
N CYS A 319 -10.82 -14.75 12.01
CA CYS A 319 -11.33 -14.93 13.38
C CYS A 319 -10.55 -14.05 14.36
N GLU A 320 -10.87 -14.16 15.64
CA GLU A 320 -10.07 -13.62 16.74
C GLU A 320 -9.44 -14.75 17.55
N ASN A 321 -8.27 -14.49 18.13
CA ASN A 321 -7.64 -15.35 19.14
C ASN A 321 -7.88 -14.74 20.53
N MET A 322 -8.86 -15.27 21.25
CA MET A 322 -9.32 -14.73 22.53
C MET A 322 -9.21 -15.75 23.66
N ILE A 323 -9.31 -15.26 24.89
CA ILE A 323 -9.35 -16.06 26.11
C ILE A 323 -10.80 -16.22 26.55
N SER A 324 -11.25 -17.45 26.69
CA SER A 324 -12.56 -17.78 27.27
C SER A 324 -12.55 -19.21 27.79
N GLY A 325 -13.65 -19.64 28.42
CA GLY A 325 -13.81 -21.02 28.84
C GLY A 325 -13.82 -22.04 27.70
N ASN A 326 -13.97 -21.58 26.45
CA ASN A 326 -13.99 -22.42 25.25
C ASN A 326 -12.68 -22.34 24.44
N ALA A 327 -11.73 -21.48 24.83
CA ALA A 327 -10.49 -21.30 24.07
C ALA A 327 -9.62 -22.58 24.12
N ILE A 328 -8.83 -22.77 23.05
CA ILE A 328 -7.84 -23.86 23.01
C ILE A 328 -6.79 -23.71 24.11
N HIS A 329 -6.29 -24.83 24.60
CA HIS A 329 -5.26 -24.90 25.62
C HIS A 329 -3.92 -25.34 25.02
N PRO A 330 -2.80 -24.96 25.62
CA PRO A 330 -1.53 -25.61 25.33
C PRO A 330 -1.63 -27.10 25.62
N GLY A 331 -1.27 -27.93 24.65
CA GLY A 331 -1.41 -29.39 24.71
C GLY A 331 -2.63 -29.95 23.96
N ASP A 332 -3.58 -29.10 23.54
CA ASP A 332 -4.69 -29.56 22.70
C ASP A 332 -4.16 -30.03 21.33
N VAL A 333 -4.87 -31.00 20.74
CA VAL A 333 -4.57 -31.53 19.41
C VAL A 333 -5.73 -31.19 18.48
N LEU A 334 -5.46 -30.35 17.47
CA LEU A 334 -6.41 -29.97 16.43
C LEU A 334 -6.25 -30.86 15.20
N THR A 335 -7.34 -31.08 14.48
CA THR A 335 -7.30 -31.80 13.19
C THR A 335 -7.59 -30.86 12.05
N ALA A 336 -6.64 -30.64 11.15
CA ALA A 336 -6.81 -29.82 9.97
C ALA A 336 -7.65 -30.55 8.90
N SER A 337 -8.16 -29.79 7.92
CA SER A 337 -9.09 -30.28 6.87
C SER A 337 -8.51 -31.33 5.90
N ASN A 338 -7.23 -31.62 6.00
CA ASN A 338 -6.56 -32.74 5.31
C ASN A 338 -6.35 -33.97 6.21
N GLY A 339 -6.91 -33.97 7.43
CA GLY A 339 -6.80 -35.05 8.39
C GLY A 339 -5.52 -35.06 9.21
N LYS A 340 -4.57 -34.14 8.99
CA LYS A 340 -3.36 -34.05 9.83
C LYS A 340 -3.68 -33.43 11.18
N THR A 341 -3.08 -34.02 12.22
CA THR A 341 -3.18 -33.54 13.60
C THR A 341 -2.05 -32.52 13.88
N ILE A 342 -2.38 -31.49 14.66
CA ILE A 342 -1.48 -30.41 15.05
C ILE A 342 -1.57 -30.25 16.56
N GLU A 343 -0.50 -30.54 17.31
CA GLU A 343 -0.39 -30.24 18.73
C GLU A 343 -0.15 -28.74 18.93
N VAL A 344 -0.95 -28.11 19.78
CA VAL A 344 -0.87 -26.69 20.11
C VAL A 344 0.04 -26.51 21.31
N ASN A 345 1.33 -26.28 21.08
CA ASN A 345 2.28 -26.02 22.18
C ASN A 345 2.22 -24.57 22.68
N ASN A 346 1.74 -23.66 21.84
CA ASN A 346 1.62 -22.24 22.15
C ASN A 346 0.39 -21.67 21.44
N THR A 347 -0.57 -21.18 22.20
CA THR A 347 -1.80 -20.58 21.67
C THR A 347 -1.55 -19.20 21.03
N ASP A 348 -0.40 -18.56 21.27
CA ASP A 348 0.09 -17.34 20.59
C ASP A 348 0.78 -17.67 19.25
N ALA A 349 0.64 -18.89 18.76
CA ALA A 349 1.05 -19.32 17.43
C ALA A 349 -0.19 -19.70 16.58
N GLU A 350 -1.27 -18.97 16.74
CA GLU A 350 -2.61 -19.17 16.16
C GLU A 350 -2.64 -18.96 14.66
N GLY A 351 -1.85 -18.00 14.15
CA GLY A 351 -1.84 -17.64 12.74
C GLY A 351 -1.49 -18.82 11.83
N ARG A 352 -0.51 -19.64 12.21
CA ARG A 352 -0.16 -20.86 11.47
C ARG A 352 -1.26 -21.91 11.50
N LEU A 353 -2.12 -21.91 12.52
CA LEU A 353 -3.24 -22.84 12.65
C LEU A 353 -4.37 -22.43 11.69
N THR A 354 -4.73 -21.14 11.63
CA THR A 354 -5.73 -20.65 10.68
C THR A 354 -5.25 -20.81 9.24
N LEU A 355 -3.95 -20.55 8.98
CA LEU A 355 -3.33 -20.72 7.66
C LEU A 355 -3.24 -22.19 7.24
N ALA A 356 -3.14 -23.15 8.16
CA ALA A 356 -3.11 -24.56 7.82
C ALA A 356 -4.35 -24.97 7.00
N ASP A 357 -5.55 -24.61 7.46
CA ASP A 357 -6.79 -24.92 6.74
C ASP A 357 -6.97 -24.05 5.49
N ALA A 358 -6.58 -22.76 5.55
CA ALA A 358 -6.63 -21.87 4.40
C ALA A 358 -5.74 -22.37 3.24
N LEU A 359 -4.53 -22.82 3.54
CA LEU A 359 -3.60 -23.36 2.55
C LEU A 359 -4.07 -24.71 2.00
N VAL A 360 -4.63 -25.61 2.85
CA VAL A 360 -5.23 -26.85 2.37
C VAL A 360 -6.40 -26.57 1.44
N TYR A 361 -7.25 -25.58 1.76
CA TYR A 361 -8.34 -25.15 0.89
C TYR A 361 -7.81 -24.59 -0.44
N ALA A 362 -6.78 -23.73 -0.39
CA ALA A 362 -6.13 -23.18 -1.58
C ALA A 362 -5.56 -24.27 -2.49
N CYS A 363 -4.90 -25.29 -1.92
CA CYS A 363 -4.33 -26.40 -2.69
C CYS A 363 -5.40 -27.22 -3.43
N LYS A 364 -6.63 -27.34 -2.89
CA LYS A 364 -7.74 -28.04 -3.56
C LYS A 364 -8.25 -27.32 -4.82
N LEU A 365 -7.92 -26.04 -4.99
CA LEU A 365 -8.23 -25.26 -6.19
C LEU A 365 -7.22 -25.48 -7.33
N GLU A 366 -6.17 -26.26 -7.08
CA GLU A 366 -5.09 -26.58 -8.04
C GLU A 366 -4.48 -25.32 -8.67
N PRO A 367 -4.01 -24.32 -7.88
CA PRO A 367 -3.39 -23.13 -8.42
C PRO A 367 -1.96 -23.41 -8.91
N ASP A 368 -1.52 -22.66 -9.93
CA ASP A 368 -0.13 -22.70 -10.41
C ASP A 368 0.85 -22.09 -9.40
N ALA A 369 0.36 -21.18 -8.57
CA ALA A 369 1.14 -20.55 -7.51
C ALA A 369 0.25 -20.13 -6.33
N ILE A 370 0.80 -20.22 -5.12
CA ILE A 370 0.20 -19.69 -3.89
C ILE A 370 1.14 -18.64 -3.31
N VAL A 371 0.60 -17.47 -2.98
CA VAL A 371 1.29 -16.42 -2.23
C VAL A 371 0.61 -16.27 -0.88
N ASP A 372 1.34 -16.51 0.20
CA ASP A 372 0.86 -16.36 1.57
C ASP A 372 1.40 -15.07 2.20
N LEU A 373 0.51 -14.27 2.76
CA LEU A 373 0.81 -13.00 3.43
C LEU A 373 0.33 -13.08 4.88
N ALA A 374 1.27 -12.93 5.81
CA ALA A 374 0.94 -13.08 7.23
C ALA A 374 1.84 -12.23 8.13
N THR A 375 1.24 -11.54 9.08
CA THR A 375 1.90 -10.97 10.25
C THR A 375 2.15 -12.10 11.26
N LEU A 376 3.15 -12.94 11.01
CA LEU A 376 3.24 -14.26 11.65
C LEU A 376 4.19 -14.32 12.84
N THR A 377 5.34 -13.67 12.72
CA THR A 377 6.40 -13.64 13.75
C THR A 377 7.03 -12.27 13.81
N GLY A 378 7.83 -11.99 14.84
CA GLY A 378 8.57 -10.74 15.00
C GLY A 378 9.87 -10.67 14.17
N ALA A 379 10.04 -11.53 13.16
CA ALA A 379 11.23 -11.57 12.31
C ALA A 379 11.08 -10.66 11.09
#